data_8326aa60938374f31c3a8e61fced63ac
#
_entry.id   8326aa60938374f31c3a8e61fced63ac
#
_cell.length_a   1.000
_cell.length_b   1.000
_cell.length_c   1.000
_cell.angle_alpha   90.00
_cell.angle_beta   90.00
_cell.angle_gamma   90.00
#
_symmetry.space_group_name_H-M   'P 1'
#
loop_
_entity.id
_entity.type
_entity.pdbx_description
1 polymer ?
#
loop_
_entity_poly.entity_id
_entity_poly.type
_entity_poly.pdbx_seq_one_letter_code
_entity_poly.pdbx_strand_id
1 'polypeptide(L)'
;LPNIIYGIKNCDTMKKARTWLDSHGVPYEFHDYKTAGVEKDKLKQWSEKVGWETLLNRAGTTFKKLSDSDKEGLGEKKALALMLAQPSMIKRPVLEIGGKLLVGFKPEIYVKEVGAKNVGAKNVGAKAR
;
A
#
# COMPACT_ATOMS: atom_id res chain seq x y z
N LEU A 1 0.71 16.58 -5.91
CA LEU A 1 0.88 15.77 -4.71
C LEU A 1 1.92 14.67 -4.96
N PRO A 2 2.77 14.41 -3.99
CA PRO A 2 3.77 13.36 -4.18
C PRO A 2 3.12 11.99 -4.20
N ASN A 3 3.73 11.08 -4.94
CA ASN A 3 3.36 9.68 -4.88
C ASN A 3 4.03 9.09 -3.63
N ILE A 4 3.31 8.30 -2.88
CA ILE A 4 3.85 7.70 -1.66
C ILE A 4 3.59 6.21 -1.66
N ILE A 5 4.64 5.42 -1.43
CA ILE A 5 4.50 3.99 -1.26
C ILE A 5 4.70 3.65 0.21
N TYR A 6 3.73 2.95 0.79
CA TYR A 6 3.72 2.61 2.22
C TYR A 6 3.99 1.13 2.40
N GLY A 7 4.78 0.80 3.39
CA GLY A 7 5.04 -0.59 3.70
C GLY A 7 6.16 -0.75 4.70
N ILE A 8 6.88 -1.86 4.59
CA ILE A 8 8.03 -2.11 5.45
C ILE A 8 9.25 -2.41 4.59
N LYS A 9 10.43 -2.09 5.14
CA LYS A 9 11.68 -2.12 4.40
C LYS A 9 12.05 -3.50 3.86
N ASN A 10 11.96 -4.51 4.71
CA ASN A 10 12.41 -5.85 4.36
C ASN A 10 11.25 -6.76 3.96
N CYS A 11 10.67 -6.48 2.82
CA CYS A 11 9.56 -7.26 2.30
C CYS A 11 9.78 -7.45 0.81
N ASP A 12 9.74 -8.70 0.36
CA ASP A 12 9.99 -9.01 -1.05
C ASP A 12 9.01 -8.30 -1.98
N THR A 13 7.74 -8.27 -1.61
CA THR A 13 6.74 -7.58 -2.42
C THR A 13 7.03 -6.09 -2.51
N MET A 14 7.49 -5.49 -1.40
CA MET A 14 7.90 -4.09 -1.40
C MET A 14 9.08 -3.86 -2.34
N LYS A 15 10.06 -4.74 -2.29
CA LYS A 15 11.24 -4.61 -3.16
C LYS A 15 10.84 -4.69 -4.62
N LYS A 16 9.95 -5.61 -4.96
CA LYS A 16 9.47 -5.75 -6.33
C LYS A 16 8.72 -4.51 -6.80
N ALA A 17 7.85 -3.98 -5.96
CA ALA A 17 7.08 -2.79 -6.30
C ALA A 17 7.99 -1.58 -6.50
N ARG A 18 8.94 -1.37 -5.59
CA ARG A 18 9.86 -0.25 -5.70
C ARG A 18 10.76 -0.38 -6.93
N THR A 19 11.24 -1.58 -7.20
CA THR A 19 12.03 -1.83 -8.41
C THR A 19 11.22 -1.51 -9.67
N TRP A 20 9.94 -1.91 -9.68
CA TRP A 20 9.07 -1.59 -10.81
C TRP A 20 8.95 -0.08 -11.02
N LEU A 21 8.69 0.64 -9.93
CA LEU A 21 8.55 2.09 -10.00
C LEU A 21 9.85 2.76 -10.45
N ASP A 22 10.98 2.31 -9.92
CA ASP A 22 12.29 2.84 -10.29
C ASP A 22 12.59 2.59 -11.77
N SER A 23 12.31 1.39 -12.26
CA SER A 23 12.61 1.07 -13.66
C SER A 23 11.68 1.77 -14.63
N HIS A 24 10.52 2.21 -14.18
CA HIS A 24 9.60 2.97 -15.03
C HIS A 24 9.71 4.47 -14.83
N GLY A 25 10.70 4.92 -14.05
CA GLY A 25 10.96 6.34 -13.86
C GLY A 25 9.88 7.06 -13.06
N VAL A 26 9.16 6.36 -12.20
CA VAL A 26 8.08 6.94 -11.40
C VAL A 26 8.63 7.42 -10.07
N PRO A 27 8.61 8.73 -9.80
CA PRO A 27 9.10 9.23 -8.51
C PRO A 27 8.12 8.89 -7.40
N TYR A 28 8.64 8.59 -6.23
CA TYR A 28 7.82 8.29 -5.07
C TYR A 28 8.62 8.52 -3.79
N GLU A 29 7.89 8.70 -2.67
CA GLU A 29 8.47 8.71 -1.34
C GLU A 29 8.11 7.39 -0.67
N PHE A 30 9.02 6.87 0.14
CA PHE A 30 8.78 5.65 0.90
C PHE A 30 8.40 5.97 2.34
N HIS A 31 7.25 5.48 2.77
CA HIS A 31 6.78 5.63 4.14
C HIS A 31 6.83 4.27 4.83
N ASP A 32 7.71 4.15 5.82
CA ASP A 32 7.91 2.90 6.54
C ASP A 32 6.94 2.80 7.72
N TYR A 33 6.03 1.82 7.66
CA TYR A 33 5.05 1.60 8.74
C TYR A 33 5.72 1.38 10.10
N LYS A 34 6.88 0.72 10.13
CA LYS A 34 7.52 0.38 11.40
C LYS A 34 8.11 1.59 12.10
N THR A 35 8.63 2.53 11.35
CA THR A 35 9.26 3.70 11.94
C THR A 35 8.31 4.87 12.11
N ALA A 36 7.40 5.05 11.18
CA ALA A 36 6.52 6.22 11.17
C ALA A 36 5.07 5.92 11.49
N GLY A 37 4.70 4.64 11.54
CA GLY A 37 3.31 4.24 11.80
C GLY A 37 2.36 4.65 10.68
N VAL A 38 1.08 4.62 10.96
CA VAL A 38 0.03 5.06 10.04
C VAL A 38 -0.97 5.87 10.84
N GLU A 39 -1.33 7.03 10.33
CA GLU A 39 -2.30 7.86 11.01
C GLU A 39 -3.71 7.31 10.84
N LYS A 40 -4.53 7.48 11.88
CA LYS A 40 -5.90 6.99 11.90
C LYS A 40 -6.72 7.55 10.75
N ASP A 41 -6.62 8.85 10.50
CA ASP A 41 -7.39 9.50 9.44
C ASP A 41 -6.97 8.99 8.07
N LYS A 42 -5.68 8.76 7.87
CA LYS A 42 -5.16 8.22 6.62
C LYS A 42 -5.72 6.83 6.37
N LEU A 43 -5.68 5.99 7.39
CA LEU A 43 -6.17 4.61 7.27
C LEU A 43 -7.68 4.59 6.99
N LYS A 44 -8.41 5.50 7.63
CA LYS A 44 -9.85 5.62 7.39
C LYS A 44 -10.13 6.03 5.94
N GLN A 45 -9.36 6.98 5.41
CA GLN A 45 -9.50 7.39 4.01
C GLN A 45 -9.25 6.22 3.07
N TRP A 46 -8.23 5.42 3.35
CA TRP A 46 -7.94 4.23 2.55
C TRP A 46 -9.10 3.24 2.59
N SER A 47 -9.65 3.03 3.78
CA SER A 47 -10.78 2.11 3.95
C SER A 47 -11.99 2.59 3.15
N GLU A 48 -12.22 3.90 3.11
CA GLU A 48 -13.31 4.46 2.33
C GLU A 48 -13.12 4.26 0.83
N LYS A 49 -11.87 4.27 0.38
CA LYS A 49 -11.56 4.10 -1.05
C LYS A 49 -11.63 2.65 -1.52
N VAL A 50 -11.07 1.74 -0.74
CA VAL A 50 -10.89 0.35 -1.21
C VAL A 50 -11.55 -0.68 -0.31
N GLY A 51 -12.03 -0.28 0.86
CA GLY A 51 -12.63 -1.18 1.83
C GLY A 51 -11.60 -1.75 2.78
N TRP A 52 -11.99 -1.91 4.05
CA TRP A 52 -11.08 -2.44 5.06
C TRP A 52 -10.65 -3.88 4.75
N GLU A 53 -11.51 -4.62 4.08
CA GLU A 53 -11.21 -6.02 3.72
C GLU A 53 -10.05 -6.11 2.74
N THR A 54 -9.96 -5.15 1.83
CA THR A 54 -8.85 -5.08 0.88
C THR A 54 -7.53 -4.73 1.58
N LEU A 55 -7.61 -3.90 2.62
CA LEU A 55 -6.41 -3.45 3.34
C LEU A 55 -5.87 -4.50 4.31
N LEU A 56 -6.73 -5.30 4.92
CA LEU A 56 -6.33 -6.22 5.98
C LEU A 56 -5.65 -7.45 5.40
N ASN A 57 -4.43 -7.72 5.84
CA ASN A 57 -3.69 -8.91 5.41
C ASN A 57 -3.96 -10.08 6.35
N ARG A 58 -4.95 -10.89 6.01
CA ARG A 58 -5.33 -12.06 6.81
C ARG A 58 -4.37 -13.23 6.64
N ALA A 59 -3.58 -13.20 5.57
CA ALA A 59 -2.63 -14.28 5.30
C ALA A 59 -1.31 -14.11 6.05
N GLY A 60 -1.07 -12.93 6.60
CA GLY A 60 0.18 -12.64 7.29
C GLY A 60 0.25 -13.25 8.68
N THR A 61 1.48 -13.42 9.17
CA THR A 61 1.70 -14.05 10.49
C THR A 61 1.12 -13.23 11.62
N THR A 62 1.15 -11.90 11.51
CA THR A 62 0.62 -11.04 12.57
C THR A 62 -0.87 -11.30 12.79
N PHE A 63 -1.63 -11.37 11.71
CA PHE A 63 -3.06 -11.64 11.81
C PHE A 63 -3.32 -13.05 12.33
N LYS A 64 -2.56 -14.02 11.83
CA LYS A 64 -2.76 -15.43 12.24
C LYS A 64 -2.50 -15.64 13.72
N LYS A 65 -1.66 -14.83 14.33
CA LYS A 65 -1.34 -14.92 15.76
C LYS A 65 -2.36 -14.25 16.66
N LEU A 66 -3.34 -13.56 16.11
CA LEU A 66 -4.39 -12.96 16.91
C LEU A 66 -5.22 -14.02 17.62
N SER A 67 -5.78 -13.65 18.79
CA SER A 67 -6.70 -14.53 19.49
C SER A 67 -7.98 -14.70 18.69
N ASP A 68 -8.73 -15.75 19.00
CA ASP A 68 -10.01 -15.97 18.33
C ASP A 68 -10.96 -14.80 18.59
N SER A 69 -10.95 -14.25 19.79
CA SER A 69 -11.82 -13.12 20.11
C SER A 69 -11.47 -11.87 19.28
N ASP A 70 -10.18 -11.68 18.98
CA ASP A 70 -9.77 -10.56 18.14
C ASP A 70 -10.20 -10.76 16.69
N LYS A 71 -10.29 -12.00 16.24
CA LYS A 71 -10.72 -12.31 14.87
C LYS A 71 -12.23 -12.31 14.70
N GLU A 72 -12.97 -12.48 15.79
CA GLU A 72 -14.42 -12.52 15.73
C GLU A 72 -15.02 -11.15 15.49
N GLY A 73 -16.15 -11.14 14.80
CA GLY A 73 -16.92 -9.91 14.62
C GLY A 73 -16.17 -8.82 13.90
N LEU A 74 -15.30 -9.19 12.95
CA LEU A 74 -14.57 -8.19 12.20
C LEU A 74 -15.50 -7.30 11.39
N GLY A 75 -15.27 -6.02 11.50
CA GLY A 75 -15.92 -5.00 10.72
C GLY A 75 -14.95 -3.86 10.54
N GLU A 76 -15.38 -2.77 9.95
CA GLU A 76 -14.48 -1.66 9.66
C GLU A 76 -13.79 -1.14 10.92
N LYS A 77 -14.58 -0.83 11.94
CA LYS A 77 -14.04 -0.21 13.16
C LYS A 77 -12.98 -1.09 13.82
N LYS A 78 -13.29 -2.37 13.98
CA LYS A 78 -12.35 -3.30 14.62
C LYS A 78 -11.12 -3.53 13.77
N ALA A 79 -11.30 -3.69 12.47
CA ALA A 79 -10.19 -3.90 11.55
C ALA A 79 -9.24 -2.71 11.53
N LEU A 80 -9.78 -1.49 11.52
CA LEU A 80 -8.95 -0.29 11.54
C LEU A 80 -8.18 -0.18 12.85
N ALA A 81 -8.81 -0.52 13.97
CA ALA A 81 -8.14 -0.50 15.27
C ALA A 81 -6.98 -1.49 15.31
N LEU A 82 -7.19 -2.70 14.78
CA LEU A 82 -6.13 -3.70 14.71
C LEU A 82 -4.96 -3.24 13.83
N MET A 83 -5.27 -2.68 12.67
CA MET A 83 -4.23 -2.21 11.76
C MET A 83 -3.46 -1.01 12.32
N LEU A 84 -4.13 -0.14 13.07
CA LEU A 84 -3.44 0.98 13.72
C LEU A 84 -2.49 0.48 14.81
N ALA A 85 -2.93 -0.50 15.58
CA ALA A 85 -2.10 -1.07 16.64
C ALA A 85 -0.92 -1.82 16.06
N GLN A 86 -1.12 -2.51 14.94
CA GLN A 86 -0.06 -3.28 14.29
C GLN A 86 -0.09 -3.05 12.78
N PRO A 87 0.62 -2.04 12.30
CA PRO A 87 0.62 -1.73 10.86
C PRO A 87 1.09 -2.86 9.96
N SER A 88 1.80 -3.85 10.51
CA SER A 88 2.17 -5.03 9.72
C SER A 88 0.97 -5.84 9.26
N MET A 89 -0.21 -5.59 9.82
CA MET A 89 -1.44 -6.22 9.35
C MET A 89 -2.04 -5.54 8.11
N ILE A 90 -1.51 -4.39 7.72
CA ILE A 90 -1.94 -3.74 6.49
C ILE A 90 -1.19 -4.39 5.33
N LYS A 91 -1.91 -4.69 4.26
CA LYS A 91 -1.27 -5.24 3.07
C LYS A 91 -0.20 -4.30 2.54
N ARG A 92 0.82 -4.86 1.96
CA ARG A 92 1.97 -4.10 1.44
C ARG A 92 2.20 -4.47 -0.02
N PRO A 93 2.61 -3.50 -0.81
CA PRO A 93 2.63 -2.07 -0.53
C PRO A 93 1.26 -1.43 -0.70
N VAL A 94 1.09 -0.25 -0.12
CA VAL A 94 -0.03 0.63 -0.44
C VAL A 94 0.56 1.81 -1.19
N LEU A 95 0.10 2.06 -2.39
CA LEU A 95 0.64 3.12 -3.22
C LEU A 95 -0.43 4.20 -3.46
N GLU A 96 -0.12 5.42 -3.02
CA GLU A 96 -0.93 6.59 -3.35
C GLU A 96 -0.32 7.26 -4.57
N ILE A 97 -1.04 7.28 -5.67
CA ILE A 97 -0.54 7.86 -6.91
C ILE A 97 -1.69 8.47 -7.72
N GLY A 98 -1.55 9.76 -8.03
CA GLY A 98 -2.50 10.45 -8.89
C GLY A 98 -3.94 10.38 -8.44
N GLY A 99 -4.18 10.45 -7.13
CA GLY A 99 -5.53 10.34 -6.58
C GLY A 99 -6.04 8.92 -6.47
N LYS A 100 -5.26 7.94 -6.91
CA LYS A 100 -5.61 6.53 -6.84
C LYS A 100 -4.92 5.85 -5.67
N LEU A 101 -5.49 4.73 -5.23
CA LEU A 101 -4.91 3.93 -4.18
C LEU A 101 -4.80 2.49 -4.66
N LEU A 102 -3.57 1.98 -4.72
CA LEU A 102 -3.31 0.60 -5.14
C LEU A 102 -2.82 -0.18 -3.93
N VAL A 103 -3.45 -1.31 -3.64
CA VAL A 103 -3.09 -2.16 -2.50
C VAL A 103 -2.54 -3.47 -3.02
N GLY A 104 -1.33 -3.83 -2.55
CA GLY A 104 -0.62 -4.98 -3.05
C GLY A 104 0.14 -4.63 -4.31
N PHE A 105 0.91 -5.59 -4.82
CA PHE A 105 1.67 -5.37 -6.04
C PHE A 105 1.36 -6.45 -7.06
N LYS A 106 0.86 -6.03 -8.22
CA LYS A 106 0.71 -6.88 -9.39
C LYS A 106 1.21 -6.06 -10.57
N PRO A 107 2.24 -6.56 -11.29
CA PRO A 107 2.80 -5.79 -12.41
C PRO A 107 1.74 -5.33 -13.42
N GLU A 108 0.79 -6.18 -13.74
CA GLU A 108 -0.26 -5.84 -14.71
C GLU A 108 -1.14 -4.70 -14.23
N ILE A 109 -1.40 -4.62 -12.93
CA ILE A 109 -2.18 -3.51 -12.35
C ILE A 109 -1.34 -2.22 -12.37
N TYR A 110 -0.06 -2.33 -12.04
CA TYR A 110 0.83 -1.17 -12.08
C TYR A 110 0.98 -0.64 -13.51
N VAL A 111 1.10 -1.52 -14.48
CA VAL A 111 1.14 -1.10 -15.88
C VAL A 111 -0.12 -0.32 -16.25
N LYS A 112 -1.27 -0.84 -15.87
CA LYS A 112 -2.56 -0.22 -16.20
C LYS A 112 -2.77 1.11 -15.49
N GLU A 113 -2.53 1.14 -14.18
CA GLU A 113 -2.91 2.29 -13.37
C GLU A 113 -1.80 3.34 -13.23
N VAL A 114 -0.55 2.92 -13.27
CA VAL A 114 0.59 3.81 -13.06
C VAL A 114 1.28 4.11 -14.38
N GLY A 115 1.65 3.07 -15.10
CA GLY A 115 2.41 3.21 -16.33
C GLY A 115 1.75 4.11 -17.36
N ALA A 116 0.48 3.89 -17.61
CA ALA A 116 -0.24 4.69 -18.60
C ALA A 116 -0.26 6.16 -18.24
N LYS A 117 -0.44 6.47 -16.96
CA LYS A 117 -0.47 7.84 -16.48
C LYS A 117 0.87 8.52 -16.61
N ASN A 118 1.90 7.83 -16.17
CA ASN A 118 3.22 8.43 -16.11
C ASN A 118 3.92 8.47 -17.46
N VAL A 119 3.61 7.54 -18.32
CA VAL A 119 4.12 7.58 -19.68
C VAL A 119 3.67 8.87 -20.34
N GLY A 120 2.41 9.22 -20.18
CA GLY A 120 1.91 10.47 -20.71
C GLY A 120 2.61 11.69 -20.15
N ALA A 121 2.92 11.64 -18.87
CA ALA A 121 3.58 12.75 -18.21
C ALA A 121 5.04 12.85 -18.59
N LYS A 122 5.65 11.72 -18.84
CA LYS A 122 7.05 11.74 -19.04
C LYS A 122 7.48 11.85 -20.40
N ASN A 123 6.80 11.34 -21.00
CA ASN A 123 7.31 11.24 -22.11
C ASN A 123 8.12 12.08 -22.49
N VAL A 124 8.43 12.00 -21.84
CA VAL A 124 9.05 12.54 -21.59
C VAL A 124 10.08 12.33 -21.21
N GLY A 125 10.18 12.07 -21.16
CA GLY A 125 11.00 11.82 -20.73
C GLY A 125 11.60 11.16 -20.23
N ALA A 126 11.54 10.84 -20.21
CA ALA A 126 12.17 10.11 -19.55
C ALA A 126 12.52 9.16 -20.08
N LYS A 127 12.35 8.95 -20.59
CA LYS A 127 12.74 8.19 -20.74
C LYS A 127 13.50 8.04 -21.20
N ALA A 128 13.57 8.21 -21.35
CA ALA A 128 14.19 8.10 -21.55
C ALA A 128 14.92 7.65 -21.34
N ARG A 129 15.17 7.39 -21.18
CA ARG A 129 15.87 6.93 -20.82
C ARG A 129 16.25 6.57 -21.14
#